data_fbbcdad767f6624596af0214b370c362
#
_entry.id   fbbcdad767f6624596af0214b370c362
#
_cell.length_a   1.000
_cell.length_b   1.000
_cell.length_c   1.000
_cell.angle_alpha   90.00
_cell.angle_beta   90.00
_cell.angle_gamma   90.00
#
_symmetry.space_group_name_H-M   'P 1'
#
loop_
_entity.id
_entity.type
_entity.pdbx_description
1 polymer ?
#
loop_
_entity_poly.entity_id
_entity_poly.type
_entity_poly.pdbx_seq_one_letter_code
_entity_poly.pdbx_strand_id
1 'polypeptide(L)'
;MNPARILVFGLGAAVAAGTLLLKLPQAAAPGTAVTWLDAFFTAMSAVCVTGLTVLDTGRAWSPFGQVVILALMQIGGLGIMTVSALVALVLGRRITLRDRLVMRQALQESDLAGLVRLLRYVAAAVLAIEAVGALLMSARFLAAMPWPRALWFGVFHAVSSFNNAGFDLFGTSLRAFAEDGFVLTVVGALAVLGGLGFHVLVEFWRRWGRRTRAPLSLHTRVVLAATALTTAAGAAGILALEWNNPSTLGALPPAARVGNALFAAAAGRTSGFSTVDTAMLSVPTLVLLVALMFVGGAPGSTAGGVKVTTVAAVWATVAATARGSGDPVLFRRRLDRDLTDRALALFVIALVVMLAAVMALLLLEGGGFLPALFQVTSALGTVGLTMSGPAGLGAPGRLLLALAMFAGRVGPLTLVFALASRRRRQLYRYPEERLPIG
;
A
#
# COMPACT_ATOMS: atom_id res chain seq x y z
N MET A 1 -25.20 -5.19 -10.10
CA MET A 1 -24.29 -5.58 -8.98
C MET A 1 -23.78 -4.30 -8.31
N ASN A 2 -23.61 -4.33 -6.99
CA ASN A 2 -23.01 -3.22 -6.25
C ASN A 2 -21.53 -3.07 -6.68
N PRO A 3 -21.02 -1.85 -6.97
CA PRO A 3 -19.61 -1.63 -7.34
C PRO A 3 -18.60 -2.23 -6.36
N ALA A 4 -18.88 -2.20 -5.06
CA ALA A 4 -18.06 -2.85 -4.05
C ALA A 4 -17.92 -4.37 -4.26
N ARG A 5 -19.00 -5.04 -4.67
CA ARG A 5 -18.97 -6.49 -4.99
C ARG A 5 -18.14 -6.79 -6.23
N ILE A 6 -18.21 -5.93 -7.25
CA ILE A 6 -17.40 -6.10 -8.47
C ILE A 6 -15.91 -6.01 -8.12
N LEU A 7 -15.52 -5.07 -7.25
CA LEU A 7 -14.13 -4.95 -6.79
C LEU A 7 -13.68 -6.20 -6.02
N VAL A 8 -14.47 -6.66 -5.05
CA VAL A 8 -14.16 -7.83 -4.21
C VAL A 8 -14.03 -9.09 -5.08
N PHE A 9 -15.01 -9.36 -5.95
CA PHE A 9 -14.97 -10.53 -6.83
C PHE A 9 -13.85 -10.45 -7.86
N GLY A 10 -13.57 -9.26 -8.39
CA GLY A 10 -12.48 -9.07 -9.33
C GLY A 10 -11.10 -9.32 -8.72
N LEU A 11 -10.85 -8.79 -7.51
CA LEU A 11 -9.61 -9.10 -6.78
C LEU A 11 -9.53 -10.60 -6.42
N GLY A 12 -10.64 -11.20 -5.95
CA GLY A 12 -10.70 -12.62 -5.67
C GLY A 12 -10.41 -13.48 -6.91
N ALA A 13 -10.94 -13.11 -8.07
CA ALA A 13 -10.66 -13.79 -9.33
C ALA A 13 -9.19 -13.66 -9.76
N ALA A 14 -8.58 -12.49 -9.57
CA ALA A 14 -7.15 -12.28 -9.84
C ALA A 14 -6.27 -13.15 -8.90
N VAL A 15 -6.63 -13.23 -7.61
CA VAL A 15 -5.93 -14.12 -6.66
C VAL A 15 -6.09 -15.58 -7.08
N ALA A 16 -7.29 -16.03 -7.42
CA ALA A 16 -7.53 -17.41 -7.86
C ALA A 16 -6.73 -17.75 -9.12
N ALA A 17 -6.77 -16.87 -10.13
CA ALA A 17 -5.99 -17.05 -11.36
C ALA A 17 -4.48 -17.06 -11.07
N GLY A 18 -3.99 -16.13 -10.24
CA GLY A 18 -2.59 -16.09 -9.80
C GLY A 18 -2.18 -17.35 -9.07
N THR A 19 -3.02 -17.86 -8.16
CA THR A 19 -2.77 -19.11 -7.44
C THR A 19 -2.61 -20.29 -8.39
N LEU A 20 -3.51 -20.42 -9.37
CA LEU A 20 -3.46 -21.47 -10.39
C LEU A 20 -2.18 -21.38 -11.23
N LEU A 21 -1.81 -20.17 -11.67
CA LEU A 21 -0.60 -19.95 -12.47
C LEU A 21 0.67 -20.23 -11.66
N LEU A 22 0.74 -19.81 -10.40
CA LEU A 22 1.88 -20.04 -9.51
C LEU A 22 1.99 -21.50 -9.06
N LYS A 23 0.91 -22.28 -9.11
CA LYS A 23 0.92 -23.71 -8.81
C LYS A 23 1.40 -24.58 -9.99
N LEU A 24 1.52 -24.02 -11.17
CA LEU A 24 2.06 -24.75 -12.32
C LEU A 24 3.52 -25.18 -12.03
N PRO A 25 3.94 -26.40 -12.45
CA PRO A 25 5.32 -26.86 -12.25
C PRO A 25 6.38 -25.92 -12.86
N GLN A 26 6.02 -25.21 -13.91
CA GLN A 26 6.90 -24.23 -14.59
C GLN A 26 7.11 -22.95 -13.79
N ALA A 27 6.25 -22.64 -12.80
CA ALA A 27 6.35 -21.44 -11.99
C ALA A 27 7.34 -21.59 -10.83
N ALA A 28 7.55 -22.80 -10.33
CA ALA A 28 8.52 -23.08 -9.28
C ALA A 28 9.94 -23.18 -9.86
N ALA A 29 10.93 -22.78 -9.08
CA ALA A 29 12.33 -23.02 -9.41
C ALA A 29 12.64 -24.52 -9.28
N PRO A 30 13.62 -25.06 -10.04
CA PRO A 30 14.00 -26.46 -9.96
C PRO A 30 14.32 -26.88 -8.53
N GLY A 31 13.73 -27.99 -8.07
CA GLY A 31 13.94 -28.53 -6.73
C GLY A 31 13.10 -27.86 -5.61
N THR A 32 12.28 -26.87 -5.93
CA THR A 32 11.40 -26.21 -4.95
C THR A 32 10.00 -26.80 -4.98
N ALA A 33 9.56 -27.35 -3.83
CA ALA A 33 8.20 -27.81 -3.66
C ALA A 33 7.30 -26.64 -3.20
N VAL A 34 6.39 -26.22 -4.07
CA VAL A 34 5.42 -25.16 -3.77
C VAL A 34 4.08 -25.79 -3.38
N THR A 35 3.57 -25.52 -2.18
CA THR A 35 2.25 -25.98 -1.76
C THR A 35 1.14 -25.09 -2.33
N TRP A 36 -0.12 -25.54 -2.30
CA TRP A 36 -1.27 -24.72 -2.68
C TRP A 36 -1.40 -23.48 -1.80
N LEU A 37 -1.07 -23.60 -0.52
CA LEU A 37 -1.11 -22.49 0.43
C LEU A 37 -0.03 -21.43 0.11
N ASP A 38 1.18 -21.85 -0.25
CA ASP A 38 2.27 -20.95 -0.63
C ASP A 38 1.93 -20.17 -1.92
N ALA A 39 1.39 -20.86 -2.92
CA ALA A 39 0.93 -20.24 -4.17
C ALA A 39 -0.21 -19.24 -3.91
N PHE A 40 -1.19 -19.61 -3.09
CA PHE A 40 -2.30 -18.76 -2.70
C PHE A 40 -1.82 -17.52 -1.91
N PHE A 41 -0.96 -17.72 -0.91
CA PHE A 41 -0.43 -16.64 -0.09
C PHE A 41 0.38 -15.64 -0.93
N THR A 42 1.24 -16.16 -1.83
CA THR A 42 2.03 -15.32 -2.73
C THR A 42 1.15 -14.56 -3.71
N ALA A 43 0.15 -15.22 -4.33
CA ALA A 43 -0.82 -14.55 -5.21
C ALA A 43 -1.63 -13.48 -4.46
N MET A 44 -2.08 -13.77 -3.24
CA MET A 44 -2.79 -12.82 -2.38
C MET A 44 -1.91 -11.62 -2.06
N SER A 45 -0.68 -11.85 -1.62
CA SER A 45 0.28 -10.79 -1.31
C SER A 45 0.60 -9.93 -2.53
N ALA A 46 0.78 -10.53 -3.72
CA ALA A 46 1.07 -9.82 -4.96
C ALA A 46 -0.13 -8.97 -5.43
N VAL A 47 -1.34 -9.53 -5.46
CA VAL A 47 -2.57 -8.81 -5.85
C VAL A 47 -2.94 -7.72 -4.84
N CYS A 48 -2.76 -7.97 -3.54
CA CYS A 48 -2.97 -6.97 -2.50
C CYS A 48 -1.82 -5.97 -2.41
N VAL A 49 -0.72 -6.21 -3.14
CA VAL A 49 0.47 -5.34 -3.17
C VAL A 49 1.03 -5.17 -1.75
N THR A 50 1.27 -6.28 -1.07
CA THR A 50 1.68 -6.29 0.34
C THR A 50 3.18 -6.60 0.50
N GLY A 51 3.71 -7.62 -0.21
CA GLY A 51 5.11 -8.01 -0.11
C GLY A 51 5.44 -8.97 1.03
N LEU A 52 4.46 -9.46 1.77
CA LEU A 52 4.70 -10.58 2.69
C LEU A 52 4.93 -11.85 1.88
N THR A 53 6.04 -12.53 2.12
CA THR A 53 6.43 -13.73 1.38
C THR A 53 6.67 -14.89 2.33
N VAL A 54 6.17 -16.07 1.96
CA VAL A 54 6.45 -17.35 2.63
C VAL A 54 7.68 -18.02 2.02
N LEU A 55 7.88 -17.80 0.72
CA LEU A 55 9.01 -18.30 -0.06
C LEU A 55 9.82 -17.12 -0.61
N ASP A 56 11.13 -17.26 -0.67
CA ASP A 56 12.04 -16.27 -1.30
C ASP A 56 11.68 -16.10 -2.77
N THR A 57 11.34 -14.88 -3.19
CA THR A 57 10.86 -14.62 -4.54
C THR A 57 11.94 -14.83 -5.60
N GLY A 58 13.19 -14.52 -5.29
CA GLY A 58 14.30 -14.68 -6.23
C GLY A 58 14.76 -16.12 -6.40
N ARG A 59 14.57 -16.96 -5.37
CA ARG A 59 15.10 -18.33 -5.34
C ARG A 59 14.05 -19.41 -5.57
N ALA A 60 12.84 -19.22 -5.04
CA ALA A 60 11.79 -20.24 -5.09
C ALA A 60 10.96 -20.19 -6.39
N TRP A 61 10.94 -19.06 -7.07
CA TRP A 61 10.16 -18.89 -8.29
C TRP A 61 11.04 -18.82 -9.53
N SER A 62 10.65 -19.56 -10.57
CA SER A 62 11.27 -19.49 -11.89
C SER A 62 11.05 -18.11 -12.53
N PRO A 63 11.73 -17.77 -13.63
CA PRO A 63 11.43 -16.55 -14.39
C PRO A 63 9.96 -16.42 -14.77
N PHE A 64 9.28 -17.52 -15.11
CA PHE A 64 7.84 -17.52 -15.38
C PHE A 64 7.05 -17.15 -14.11
N GLY A 65 7.35 -17.76 -12.96
CA GLY A 65 6.70 -17.44 -11.68
C GLY A 65 6.93 -15.97 -11.29
N GLN A 66 8.13 -15.45 -11.48
CA GLN A 66 8.44 -14.03 -11.23
C GLN A 66 7.66 -13.08 -12.15
N VAL A 67 7.47 -13.43 -13.44
CA VAL A 67 6.62 -12.66 -14.37
C VAL A 67 5.16 -12.69 -13.93
N VAL A 68 4.66 -13.83 -13.46
CA VAL A 68 3.30 -13.92 -12.91
C VAL A 68 3.15 -13.01 -11.69
N ILE A 69 4.09 -13.03 -10.74
CA ILE A 69 4.08 -12.17 -9.56
C ILE A 69 4.12 -10.69 -9.98
N LEU A 70 4.98 -10.33 -10.93
CA LEU A 70 5.07 -8.97 -11.49
C LEU A 70 3.73 -8.51 -12.07
N ALA A 71 3.08 -9.36 -12.87
CA ALA A 71 1.78 -9.06 -13.48
C ALA A 71 0.67 -8.89 -12.41
N LEU A 72 0.69 -9.74 -11.38
CA LEU A 72 -0.26 -9.63 -10.26
C LEU A 72 -0.06 -8.34 -9.46
N MET A 73 1.20 -7.93 -9.20
CA MET A 73 1.51 -6.64 -8.55
C MET A 73 1.00 -5.47 -9.39
N GLN A 74 1.19 -5.51 -10.71
CA GLN A 74 0.73 -4.44 -11.61
C GLN A 74 -0.81 -4.35 -11.65
N ILE A 75 -1.50 -5.49 -11.70
CA ILE A 75 -2.96 -5.55 -11.63
C ILE A 75 -3.46 -5.02 -10.29
N GLY A 76 -2.81 -5.43 -9.22
CA GLY A 76 -3.14 -5.00 -7.87
C GLY A 76 -2.93 -3.51 -7.65
N GLY A 77 -1.76 -2.97 -8.04
CA GLY A 77 -1.37 -1.58 -7.84
C GLY A 77 -2.23 -0.59 -8.64
N LEU A 78 -2.43 -0.84 -9.92
CA LEU A 78 -3.33 -0.02 -10.75
C LEU A 78 -4.80 -0.17 -10.35
N GLY A 79 -5.14 -1.25 -9.67
CA GLY A 79 -6.52 -1.61 -9.34
C GLY A 79 -7.23 -2.28 -10.52
N ILE A 80 -7.98 -3.31 -10.19
CA ILE A 80 -8.60 -4.20 -11.19
C ILE A 80 -9.52 -3.47 -12.17
N MET A 81 -10.19 -2.41 -11.72
CA MET A 81 -11.10 -1.62 -12.56
C MET A 81 -10.33 -0.79 -13.60
N THR A 82 -9.19 -0.23 -13.21
CA THR A 82 -8.32 0.51 -14.13
C THR A 82 -7.75 -0.43 -15.18
N VAL A 83 -7.26 -1.61 -14.75
CA VAL A 83 -6.73 -2.62 -15.67
C VAL A 83 -7.81 -3.14 -16.61
N SER A 84 -8.99 -3.48 -16.10
CA SER A 84 -10.11 -3.95 -16.94
C SER A 84 -10.53 -2.92 -17.99
N ALA A 85 -10.55 -1.64 -17.62
CA ALA A 85 -10.86 -0.55 -18.53
C ALA A 85 -9.76 -0.34 -19.59
N LEU A 86 -8.50 -0.45 -19.20
CA LEU A 86 -7.37 -0.37 -20.14
C LEU A 86 -7.41 -1.52 -21.14
N VAL A 87 -7.64 -2.75 -20.66
CA VAL A 87 -7.81 -3.93 -21.54
C VAL A 87 -8.99 -3.72 -22.50
N ALA A 88 -10.16 -3.25 -22.01
CA ALA A 88 -11.31 -2.96 -22.85
C ALA A 88 -10.99 -1.90 -23.93
N LEU A 89 -10.22 -0.87 -23.58
CA LEU A 89 -9.78 0.17 -24.52
C LEU A 89 -8.81 -0.36 -25.58
N VAL A 90 -7.85 -1.20 -25.19
CA VAL A 90 -6.89 -1.85 -26.13
C VAL A 90 -7.62 -2.75 -27.10
N LEU A 91 -8.63 -3.50 -26.62
CA LEU A 91 -9.48 -4.36 -27.45
C LEU A 91 -10.53 -3.59 -28.29
N GLY A 92 -10.50 -2.25 -28.24
CA GLY A 92 -11.45 -1.41 -29.02
C GLY A 92 -12.90 -1.47 -28.52
N ARG A 93 -13.15 -2.07 -27.35
CA ARG A 93 -14.49 -2.16 -26.76
C ARG A 93 -14.94 -0.83 -26.17
N ARG A 94 -16.21 -0.49 -26.36
CA ARG A 94 -16.81 0.71 -25.74
C ARG A 94 -17.04 0.45 -24.26
N ILE A 95 -16.52 1.36 -23.40
CA ILE A 95 -16.76 1.32 -21.96
C ILE A 95 -18.20 1.76 -21.71
N THR A 96 -19.01 0.89 -21.09
CA THR A 96 -20.41 1.15 -20.81
C THR A 96 -20.59 2.20 -19.69
N LEU A 97 -21.77 2.81 -19.59
CA LEU A 97 -22.09 3.75 -18.49
C LEU A 97 -21.93 3.08 -17.13
N ARG A 98 -22.30 1.81 -17.03
CA ARG A 98 -22.15 1.00 -15.81
C ARG A 98 -20.69 0.87 -15.39
N ASP A 99 -19.80 0.55 -16.35
CA ASP A 99 -18.37 0.45 -16.06
C ASP A 99 -17.79 1.78 -15.61
N ARG A 100 -18.21 2.89 -16.23
CA ARG A 100 -17.81 4.25 -15.82
C ARG A 100 -18.25 4.59 -14.41
N LEU A 101 -19.46 4.20 -13.98
CA LEU A 101 -19.96 4.42 -12.62
C LEU A 101 -19.12 3.65 -11.58
N VAL A 102 -18.77 2.40 -11.90
CA VAL A 102 -17.91 1.57 -11.03
C VAL A 102 -16.51 2.15 -10.94
N MET A 103 -15.92 2.57 -12.07
CA MET A 103 -14.61 3.21 -12.11
C MET A 103 -14.58 4.53 -11.35
N ARG A 104 -15.65 5.35 -11.47
CA ARG A 104 -15.79 6.60 -10.71
C ARG A 104 -15.69 6.34 -9.22
N GLN A 105 -16.34 5.28 -8.72
CA GLN A 105 -16.27 4.91 -7.31
C GLN A 105 -14.90 4.35 -6.92
N ALA A 106 -14.28 3.52 -7.78
CA ALA A 106 -12.96 2.94 -7.52
C ALA A 106 -11.84 4.00 -7.51
N LEU A 107 -11.93 4.99 -8.40
CA LEU A 107 -10.99 6.09 -8.49
C LEU A 107 -11.39 7.29 -7.59
N GLN A 108 -12.55 7.23 -6.93
CA GLN A 108 -13.10 8.31 -6.11
C GLN A 108 -13.25 9.65 -6.86
N GLU A 109 -13.52 9.57 -8.18
CA GLU A 109 -13.73 10.75 -9.03
C GLU A 109 -15.16 11.27 -8.94
N SER A 110 -15.31 12.60 -9.07
CA SER A 110 -16.62 13.25 -9.05
C SER A 110 -17.28 13.28 -10.43
N ASP A 111 -16.49 13.28 -11.52
CA ASP A 111 -16.97 13.46 -12.89
C ASP A 111 -16.80 12.20 -13.76
N LEU A 112 -17.84 11.91 -14.56
CA LEU A 112 -17.83 10.82 -15.55
C LEU A 112 -17.24 11.26 -16.89
N ALA A 113 -17.28 12.57 -17.17
CA ALA A 113 -16.77 13.13 -18.39
C ALA A 113 -15.23 13.14 -18.36
N GLY A 114 -14.62 12.47 -19.32
CA GLY A 114 -13.14 12.42 -19.39
C GLY A 114 -12.49 11.27 -18.63
N LEU A 115 -13.25 10.40 -17.92
CA LEU A 115 -12.72 9.27 -17.18
C LEU A 115 -11.83 8.35 -18.03
N VAL A 116 -12.22 8.07 -19.28
CA VAL A 116 -11.41 7.27 -20.22
C VAL A 116 -10.07 7.94 -20.54
N ARG A 117 -10.10 9.27 -20.73
CA ARG A 117 -8.88 10.06 -20.97
C ARG A 117 -7.97 10.04 -19.75
N LEU A 118 -8.57 10.18 -18.55
CA LEU A 118 -7.87 10.09 -17.28
C LEU A 118 -7.16 8.73 -17.14
N LEU A 119 -7.85 7.63 -17.42
CA LEU A 119 -7.28 6.28 -17.36
C LEU A 119 -6.06 6.10 -18.28
N ARG A 120 -6.14 6.61 -19.52
CA ARG A 120 -5.00 6.58 -20.44
C ARG A 120 -3.81 7.39 -19.90
N TYR A 121 -4.07 8.56 -19.33
CA TYR A 121 -3.00 9.38 -18.73
C TYR A 121 -2.38 8.70 -17.50
N VAL A 122 -3.21 8.10 -16.64
CA VAL A 122 -2.72 7.34 -15.48
C VAL A 122 -1.83 6.19 -15.95
N ALA A 123 -2.29 5.37 -16.89
CA ALA A 123 -1.50 4.26 -17.40
C ALA A 123 -0.18 4.69 -18.04
N ALA A 124 -0.23 5.72 -18.88
CA ALA A 124 0.98 6.25 -19.53
C ALA A 124 1.96 6.83 -18.50
N ALA A 125 1.47 7.56 -17.49
CA ALA A 125 2.30 8.11 -16.43
C ALA A 125 2.94 7.02 -15.59
N VAL A 126 2.17 5.99 -15.20
CA VAL A 126 2.68 4.84 -14.43
C VAL A 126 3.78 4.13 -15.20
N LEU A 127 3.51 3.73 -16.43
CA LEU A 127 4.50 3.02 -17.26
C LEU A 127 5.75 3.87 -17.51
N ALA A 128 5.61 5.19 -17.70
CA ALA A 128 6.74 6.09 -17.87
C ALA A 128 7.59 6.20 -16.58
N ILE A 129 6.96 6.34 -15.42
CA ILE A 129 7.67 6.41 -14.13
C ILE A 129 8.36 5.08 -13.82
N GLU A 130 7.68 3.95 -14.04
CA GLU A 130 8.26 2.62 -13.87
C GLU A 130 9.42 2.38 -14.84
N ALA A 131 9.30 2.78 -16.10
CA ALA A 131 10.37 2.65 -17.09
C ALA A 131 11.60 3.48 -16.72
N VAL A 132 11.42 4.72 -16.28
CA VAL A 132 12.52 5.58 -15.81
C VAL A 132 13.18 4.93 -14.58
N GLY A 133 12.39 4.48 -13.61
CA GLY A 133 12.91 3.77 -12.43
C GLY A 133 13.68 2.50 -12.80
N ALA A 134 13.13 1.70 -13.73
CA ALA A 134 13.78 0.49 -14.24
C ALA A 134 15.11 0.78 -14.91
N LEU A 135 15.19 1.82 -15.75
CA LEU A 135 16.43 2.24 -16.41
C LEU A 135 17.48 2.69 -15.39
N LEU A 136 17.09 3.51 -14.42
CA LEU A 136 18.00 3.99 -13.37
C LEU A 136 18.56 2.83 -12.53
N MET A 137 17.69 1.92 -12.09
CA MET A 137 18.09 0.77 -11.29
C MET A 137 18.91 -0.22 -12.12
N SER A 138 18.53 -0.50 -13.37
CA SER A 138 19.30 -1.37 -14.26
C SER A 138 20.71 -0.83 -14.50
N ALA A 139 20.83 0.48 -14.75
CA ALA A 139 22.14 1.13 -14.93
C ALA A 139 23.03 0.98 -13.68
N ARG A 140 22.44 1.09 -12.48
CA ARG A 140 23.19 0.88 -11.22
C ARG A 140 23.58 -0.58 -11.02
N PHE A 141 22.71 -1.52 -11.35
CA PHE A 141 22.94 -2.94 -11.17
C PHE A 141 23.94 -3.52 -12.21
N LEU A 142 24.11 -2.88 -13.37
CA LEU A 142 25.14 -3.27 -14.36
C LEU A 142 26.55 -3.26 -13.80
N ALA A 143 26.81 -2.48 -12.74
CA ALA A 143 28.11 -2.49 -12.06
C ALA A 143 28.37 -3.77 -11.25
N ALA A 144 27.31 -4.54 -10.92
CA ALA A 144 27.39 -5.70 -10.03
C ALA A 144 26.97 -7.02 -10.69
N MET A 145 26.28 -6.98 -11.85
CA MET A 145 25.74 -8.20 -12.47
C MET A 145 25.63 -8.06 -14.00
N PRO A 146 25.56 -9.20 -14.76
CA PRO A 146 25.42 -9.20 -16.22
C PRO A 146 24.15 -8.46 -16.67
N TRP A 147 24.19 -7.85 -17.87
CA TRP A 147 23.14 -6.99 -18.40
C TRP A 147 21.72 -7.60 -18.41
N PRO A 148 21.50 -8.89 -18.77
CA PRO A 148 20.13 -9.43 -18.78
C PRO A 148 19.54 -9.50 -17.37
N ARG A 149 20.37 -9.86 -16.39
CA ARG A 149 19.98 -9.93 -14.98
C ARG A 149 19.78 -8.54 -14.39
N ALA A 150 20.68 -7.60 -14.69
CA ALA A 150 20.56 -6.21 -14.25
C ALA A 150 19.26 -5.56 -14.75
N LEU A 151 18.91 -5.79 -16.03
CA LEU A 151 17.65 -5.29 -16.62
C LEU A 151 16.41 -5.91 -15.93
N TRP A 152 16.42 -7.24 -15.73
CA TRP A 152 15.29 -7.92 -15.08
C TRP A 152 15.10 -7.45 -13.63
N PHE A 153 16.19 -7.36 -12.87
CA PHE A 153 16.15 -6.86 -11.50
C PHE A 153 15.71 -5.39 -11.45
N GLY A 154 16.18 -4.56 -12.36
CA GLY A 154 15.76 -3.16 -12.47
C GLY A 154 14.26 -3.01 -12.75
N VAL A 155 13.73 -3.74 -13.73
CA VAL A 155 12.30 -3.75 -14.07
C VAL A 155 11.46 -4.26 -12.89
N PHE A 156 11.85 -5.41 -12.31
CA PHE A 156 11.09 -6.03 -11.22
C PHE A 156 11.00 -5.10 -10.00
N HIS A 157 12.13 -4.54 -9.56
CA HIS A 157 12.17 -3.67 -8.41
C HIS A 157 11.51 -2.30 -8.66
N ALA A 158 11.60 -1.76 -9.89
CA ALA A 158 10.90 -0.52 -10.23
C ALA A 158 9.38 -0.69 -10.16
N VAL A 159 8.84 -1.77 -10.73
CA VAL A 159 7.41 -2.10 -10.68
C VAL A 159 6.99 -2.38 -9.23
N SER A 160 7.76 -3.20 -8.49
CA SER A 160 7.49 -3.50 -7.09
C SER A 160 7.47 -2.24 -6.22
N SER A 161 8.43 -1.32 -6.43
CA SER A 161 8.56 -0.09 -5.67
C SER A 161 7.43 0.89 -5.96
N PHE A 162 7.13 1.16 -7.24
CA PHE A 162 6.06 2.07 -7.63
C PHE A 162 4.68 1.58 -7.16
N ASN A 163 4.43 0.28 -7.33
CA ASN A 163 3.18 -0.32 -6.85
C ASN A 163 3.13 -0.48 -5.32
N ASN A 164 4.21 -0.16 -4.59
CA ASN A 164 4.32 -0.38 -3.15
C ASN A 164 4.12 -1.85 -2.76
N ALA A 165 4.67 -2.76 -3.55
CA ALA A 165 4.43 -4.20 -3.42
C ALA A 165 5.44 -4.92 -2.52
N GLY A 166 6.64 -4.38 -2.32
CA GLY A 166 7.65 -4.91 -1.40
C GLY A 166 8.30 -6.24 -1.78
N PHE A 167 7.96 -6.81 -2.93
CA PHE A 167 8.63 -8.00 -3.43
C PHE A 167 10.03 -7.67 -3.94
N ASP A 168 11.02 -8.49 -3.56
CA ASP A 168 12.40 -8.38 -4.01
C ASP A 168 12.91 -9.70 -4.59
N LEU A 169 13.95 -9.62 -5.43
CA LEU A 169 14.65 -10.78 -6.00
C LEU A 169 15.98 -11.05 -5.32
N PHE A 170 16.38 -10.25 -4.33
CA PHE A 170 17.65 -10.44 -3.60
C PHE A 170 17.50 -11.42 -2.44
N GLY A 171 16.26 -11.60 -1.92
CA GLY A 171 15.93 -12.49 -0.82
C GLY A 171 16.16 -11.89 0.58
N THR A 172 16.85 -10.76 0.64
CA THR A 172 17.14 -10.02 1.87
C THR A 172 16.65 -8.58 1.82
N SER A 173 15.69 -8.30 0.95
CA SER A 173 15.24 -6.95 0.63
C SER A 173 16.42 -6.09 0.13
N LEU A 174 16.50 -4.84 0.54
CA LEU A 174 17.57 -3.92 0.11
C LEU A 174 18.73 -3.81 1.12
N ARG A 175 18.94 -4.82 1.99
CA ARG A 175 20.01 -4.80 3.00
C ARG A 175 21.40 -4.64 2.38
N ALA A 176 21.65 -5.28 1.24
CA ALA A 176 22.91 -5.15 0.51
C ALA A 176 23.18 -3.73 -0.04
N PHE A 177 22.15 -2.89 -0.09
CA PHE A 177 22.21 -1.52 -0.61
C PHE A 177 22.02 -0.46 0.49
N ALA A 178 22.21 -0.82 1.77
CA ALA A 178 22.04 0.11 2.88
C ALA A 178 22.93 1.36 2.77
N GLU A 179 24.09 1.26 2.14
CA GLU A 179 25.02 2.36 1.91
C GLU A 179 24.86 3.00 0.52
N ASP A 180 24.04 2.40 -0.36
CA ASP A 180 23.80 2.92 -1.70
C ASP A 180 22.66 3.94 -1.74
N GLY A 181 23.00 5.20 -1.47
CA GLY A 181 22.03 6.31 -1.48
C GLY A 181 21.29 6.48 -2.81
N PHE A 182 21.88 6.05 -3.96
CA PHE A 182 21.21 6.12 -5.25
C PHE A 182 20.05 5.12 -5.33
N VAL A 183 20.28 3.85 -4.99
CA VAL A 183 19.22 2.81 -4.97
C VAL A 183 18.11 3.20 -4.00
N LEU A 184 18.46 3.63 -2.76
CA LEU A 184 17.50 4.04 -1.77
C LEU A 184 16.65 5.23 -2.22
N THR A 185 17.28 6.21 -2.91
CA THR A 185 16.56 7.38 -3.43
C THR A 185 15.58 6.99 -4.55
N VAL A 186 16.00 6.15 -5.50
CA VAL A 186 15.17 5.72 -6.62
C VAL A 186 13.98 4.89 -6.11
N VAL A 187 14.22 3.89 -5.26
CA VAL A 187 13.17 3.03 -4.69
C VAL A 187 12.22 3.85 -3.81
N GLY A 188 12.76 4.68 -2.92
CA GLY A 188 11.96 5.54 -2.05
C GLY A 188 11.12 6.55 -2.83
N ALA A 189 11.68 7.17 -3.88
CA ALA A 189 10.94 8.09 -4.76
C ALA A 189 9.80 7.38 -5.50
N LEU A 190 10.06 6.18 -6.06
CA LEU A 190 9.03 5.37 -6.72
C LEU A 190 7.90 5.01 -5.75
N ALA A 191 8.24 4.57 -4.53
CA ALA A 191 7.26 4.22 -3.50
C ALA A 191 6.42 5.44 -3.08
N VAL A 192 7.04 6.59 -2.88
CA VAL A 192 6.32 7.83 -2.56
C VAL A 192 5.41 8.25 -3.72
N LEU A 193 5.89 8.25 -4.96
CA LEU A 193 5.10 8.60 -6.14
C LEU A 193 3.88 7.69 -6.29
N GLY A 194 4.04 6.38 -6.13
CA GLY A 194 2.94 5.43 -6.13
C GLY A 194 1.94 5.69 -5.00
N GLY A 195 2.43 6.04 -3.80
CA GLY A 195 1.64 6.33 -2.61
C GLY A 195 0.90 7.68 -2.62
N LEU A 196 1.31 8.66 -3.44
CA LEU A 196 0.65 9.98 -3.55
C LEU A 196 -0.75 9.92 -4.18
N GLY A 197 -1.02 8.87 -4.97
CA GLY A 197 -2.30 8.71 -5.66
C GLY A 197 -2.38 9.37 -7.03
N PHE A 198 -3.17 8.74 -7.90
CA PHE A 198 -3.26 9.14 -9.31
C PHE A 198 -3.83 10.55 -9.50
N HIS A 199 -4.69 11.02 -8.59
CA HIS A 199 -5.24 12.40 -8.62
C HIS A 199 -4.15 13.44 -8.51
N VAL A 200 -3.23 13.26 -7.58
CA VAL A 200 -2.09 14.16 -7.37
C VAL A 200 -1.19 14.17 -8.60
N LEU A 201 -0.83 12.99 -9.12
CA LEU A 201 0.02 12.86 -10.31
C LEU A 201 -0.61 13.54 -11.54
N VAL A 202 -1.92 13.33 -11.74
CA VAL A 202 -2.66 13.96 -12.87
C VAL A 202 -2.77 15.47 -12.70
N GLU A 203 -2.97 15.98 -11.48
CA GLU A 203 -3.00 17.41 -11.21
C GLU A 203 -1.65 18.05 -11.54
N PHE A 204 -0.53 17.43 -11.16
CA PHE A 204 0.81 17.89 -11.54
C PHE A 204 1.04 17.85 -13.06
N TRP A 205 0.65 16.75 -13.72
CA TRP A 205 0.78 16.59 -15.16
C TRP A 205 -0.01 17.67 -15.93
N ARG A 206 -1.27 17.89 -15.55
CA ARG A 206 -2.12 18.93 -16.17
C ARG A 206 -1.55 20.33 -15.98
N ARG A 207 -0.91 20.60 -14.86
CA ARG A 207 -0.26 21.89 -14.59
C ARG A 207 0.95 22.11 -15.45
N TRP A 208 1.81 21.11 -15.56
CA TRP A 208 3.00 21.19 -16.39
C TRP A 208 2.63 21.46 -17.85
N GLY A 209 1.70 20.68 -18.41
CA GLY A 209 1.26 20.81 -19.81
C GLY A 209 0.51 22.11 -20.14
N ARG A 210 -0.22 22.69 -19.16
CA ARG A 210 -1.04 23.89 -19.39
C ARG A 210 -0.41 25.18 -18.85
N ARG A 211 0.73 25.13 -18.21
CA ARG A 211 1.38 26.26 -17.51
C ARG A 211 0.41 27.08 -16.63
N THR A 212 -0.63 26.44 -16.07
CA THR A 212 -1.63 27.14 -15.25
C THR A 212 -1.11 27.40 -13.85
N ARG A 213 -1.27 28.64 -13.36
CA ARG A 213 -0.92 29.05 -11.99
C ARG A 213 -2.05 28.85 -10.98
N ALA A 214 -3.10 28.08 -11.31
CA ALA A 214 -4.20 27.81 -10.39
C ALA A 214 -3.69 27.18 -9.08
N PRO A 215 -4.25 27.48 -7.89
CA PRO A 215 -3.82 26.87 -6.63
C PRO A 215 -4.08 25.36 -6.62
N LEU A 216 -3.24 24.57 -5.90
CA LEU A 216 -3.43 23.12 -5.73
C LEU A 216 -4.77 22.84 -5.05
N SER A 217 -5.43 21.76 -5.46
CA SER A 217 -6.65 21.29 -4.81
C SER A 217 -6.42 21.02 -3.31
N LEU A 218 -7.47 21.10 -2.50
CA LEU A 218 -7.38 20.76 -1.07
C LEU A 218 -6.84 19.34 -0.88
N HIS A 219 -7.34 18.39 -1.68
CA HIS A 219 -6.88 17.00 -1.66
C HIS A 219 -5.37 16.90 -1.84
N THR A 220 -4.83 17.49 -2.89
CA THR A 220 -3.38 17.46 -3.18
C THR A 220 -2.55 18.10 -2.07
N ARG A 221 -3.00 19.25 -1.52
CA ARG A 221 -2.31 19.90 -0.40
C ARG A 221 -2.27 19.01 0.85
N VAL A 222 -3.40 18.39 1.20
CA VAL A 222 -3.50 17.51 2.36
C VAL A 222 -2.61 16.28 2.17
N VAL A 223 -2.65 15.65 0.99
CA VAL A 223 -1.84 14.47 0.69
C VAL A 223 -0.34 14.78 0.77
N LEU A 224 0.10 15.87 0.14
CA LEU A 224 1.52 16.27 0.15
C LEU A 224 2.00 16.60 1.56
N ALA A 225 1.25 17.44 2.28
CA ALA A 225 1.62 17.86 3.63
C ALA A 225 1.63 16.69 4.61
N ALA A 226 0.60 15.84 4.59
CA ALA A 226 0.52 14.69 5.47
C ALA A 226 1.59 13.63 5.13
N THR A 227 1.89 13.41 3.83
CA THR A 227 2.98 12.52 3.41
C THR A 227 4.34 13.05 3.87
N ALA A 228 4.61 14.33 3.64
CA ALA A 228 5.87 14.95 4.07
C ALA A 228 6.02 14.92 5.60
N LEU A 229 4.97 15.28 6.34
CA LEU A 229 4.97 15.29 7.81
C LEU A 229 5.19 13.89 8.39
N THR A 230 4.43 12.90 7.93
CA THR A 230 4.56 11.52 8.45
C THR A 230 5.91 10.91 8.11
N THR A 231 6.45 11.17 6.91
CA THR A 231 7.79 10.70 6.51
C THR A 231 8.88 11.41 7.33
N ALA A 232 8.81 12.73 7.47
CA ALA A 232 9.80 13.50 8.24
C ALA A 232 9.78 13.14 9.73
N ALA A 233 8.59 13.08 10.35
CA ALA A 233 8.44 12.69 11.75
C ALA A 233 8.88 11.24 11.99
N GLY A 234 8.51 10.31 11.08
CA GLY A 234 8.97 8.92 11.12
C GLY A 234 10.49 8.81 11.01
N ALA A 235 11.09 9.52 10.05
CA ALA A 235 12.54 9.52 9.86
C ALA A 235 13.29 10.09 11.06
N ALA A 236 12.81 11.21 11.62
CA ALA A 236 13.40 11.81 12.82
C ALA A 236 13.30 10.87 14.03
N GLY A 237 12.14 10.20 14.21
CA GLY A 237 11.95 9.22 15.28
C GLY A 237 12.86 8.01 15.13
N ILE A 238 12.91 7.40 13.93
CA ILE A 238 13.79 6.25 13.63
C ILE A 238 15.25 6.64 13.84
N LEU A 239 15.66 7.81 13.34
CA LEU A 239 17.03 8.30 13.49
C LEU A 239 17.40 8.48 14.96
N ALA A 240 16.52 9.09 15.76
CA ALA A 240 16.77 9.31 17.17
C ALA A 240 16.85 8.00 17.99
N LEU A 241 15.99 7.01 17.66
CA LEU A 241 15.90 5.75 18.39
C LEU A 241 16.97 4.74 17.98
N GLU A 242 17.40 4.74 16.69
CA GLU A 242 18.32 3.75 16.14
C GLU A 242 19.74 4.30 15.92
N TRP A 243 20.02 5.57 16.21
CA TRP A 243 21.33 6.20 15.95
C TRP A 243 22.51 5.40 16.50
N ASN A 244 22.37 4.89 17.72
CA ASN A 244 23.42 4.15 18.41
C ASN A 244 23.20 2.63 18.41
N ASN A 245 22.16 2.11 17.73
CA ASN A 245 21.92 0.67 17.69
C ASN A 245 22.93 -0.02 16.75
N PRO A 246 23.90 -0.78 17.27
CA PRO A 246 24.97 -1.38 16.46
C PRO A 246 24.46 -2.48 15.52
N SER A 247 23.25 -3.01 15.77
CA SER A 247 22.65 -4.06 14.93
C SER A 247 21.85 -3.49 13.75
N THR A 248 21.68 -2.16 13.71
CA THR A 248 20.88 -1.48 12.69
C THR A 248 21.60 -0.23 12.15
N LEU A 249 21.05 0.97 12.38
CA LEU A 249 21.64 2.21 11.83
C LEU A 249 23.03 2.52 12.39
N GLY A 250 23.30 2.15 13.65
CA GLY A 250 24.60 2.40 14.27
C GLY A 250 25.78 1.72 13.58
N ALA A 251 25.57 0.65 12.84
CA ALA A 251 26.58 -0.01 12.03
C ALA A 251 26.95 0.77 10.75
N LEU A 252 26.12 1.71 10.32
CA LEU A 252 26.26 2.45 9.06
C LEU A 252 27.05 3.77 9.27
N PRO A 253 27.73 4.28 8.22
CA PRO A 253 28.27 5.62 8.23
C PRO A 253 27.21 6.70 8.50
N PRO A 254 27.53 7.83 9.16
CA PRO A 254 26.54 8.84 9.56
C PRO A 254 25.66 9.36 8.43
N ALA A 255 26.21 9.57 7.23
CA ALA A 255 25.43 10.00 6.06
C ALA A 255 24.43 8.91 5.63
N ALA A 256 24.79 7.64 5.67
CA ALA A 256 23.93 6.52 5.33
C ALA A 256 22.82 6.33 6.38
N ARG A 257 23.05 6.63 7.67
CA ARG A 257 22.03 6.56 8.73
C ARG A 257 20.83 7.45 8.41
N VAL A 258 21.09 8.70 7.98
CA VAL A 258 20.02 9.66 7.61
C VAL A 258 19.24 9.17 6.40
N GLY A 259 19.95 8.69 5.35
CA GLY A 259 19.32 8.12 4.16
C GLY A 259 18.45 6.90 4.48
N ASN A 260 18.93 5.99 5.33
CA ASN A 260 18.19 4.80 5.75
C ASN A 260 16.99 5.13 6.63
N ALA A 261 17.10 6.11 7.54
CA ALA A 261 15.96 6.55 8.35
C ALA A 261 14.84 7.18 7.51
N LEU A 262 15.19 8.03 6.52
CA LEU A 262 14.25 8.57 5.55
C LEU A 262 13.62 7.45 4.70
N PHE A 263 14.43 6.52 4.22
CA PHE A 263 13.95 5.37 3.46
C PHE A 263 13.03 4.48 4.29
N ALA A 264 13.42 4.12 5.52
CA ALA A 264 12.62 3.28 6.41
C ALA A 264 11.28 3.95 6.77
N ALA A 265 11.24 5.28 6.96
CA ALA A 265 9.99 6.01 7.19
C ALA A 265 9.10 6.05 5.94
N ALA A 266 9.66 6.22 4.74
CA ALA A 266 8.92 6.22 3.50
C ALA A 266 8.43 4.81 3.14
N ALA A 267 9.31 3.80 3.21
CA ALA A 267 9.03 2.41 2.91
C ALA A 267 8.11 1.75 3.96
N GLY A 268 8.31 2.08 5.24
CA GLY A 268 7.50 1.57 6.36
C GLY A 268 6.04 1.98 6.32
N ARG A 269 5.68 3.01 5.54
CA ARG A 269 4.27 3.37 5.33
C ARG A 269 3.55 2.40 4.41
N THR A 270 4.18 1.95 3.32
CA THR A 270 3.44 1.30 2.25
C THR A 270 4.21 0.35 1.34
N SER A 271 5.56 0.37 1.31
CA SER A 271 6.30 -0.35 0.28
C SER A 271 7.03 -1.60 0.75
N GLY A 272 7.20 -1.79 2.05
CA GLY A 272 7.71 -3.02 2.65
C GLY A 272 9.19 -3.33 2.43
N PHE A 273 9.92 -2.51 1.70
CA PHE A 273 11.37 -2.67 1.57
C PHE A 273 12.09 -2.28 2.86
N SER A 274 13.10 -3.05 3.23
CA SER A 274 13.95 -2.74 4.37
C SER A 274 15.44 -2.81 4.00
N THR A 275 16.22 -1.94 4.65
CA THR A 275 17.68 -1.88 4.51
C THR A 275 18.40 -2.43 5.72
N VAL A 276 17.67 -2.68 6.80
CA VAL A 276 18.14 -3.27 8.05
C VAL A 276 17.25 -4.43 8.44
N ASP A 277 17.74 -5.28 9.34
CA ASP A 277 16.91 -6.35 9.87
C ASP A 277 15.82 -5.77 10.79
N THR A 278 14.57 -5.90 10.40
CA THR A 278 13.44 -5.38 11.17
C THR A 278 13.34 -6.04 12.56
N ALA A 279 13.80 -7.29 12.71
CA ALA A 279 13.81 -7.97 14.00
C ALA A 279 14.84 -7.40 14.98
N MET A 280 15.87 -6.71 14.49
CA MET A 280 16.93 -6.10 15.29
C MET A 280 16.64 -4.64 15.69
N LEU A 281 15.52 -4.09 15.23
CA LEU A 281 15.07 -2.76 15.60
C LEU A 281 14.65 -2.72 17.08
N SER A 282 14.88 -1.59 17.73
CA SER A 282 14.44 -1.37 19.10
C SER A 282 12.92 -1.40 19.24
N VAL A 283 12.41 -1.83 20.39
CA VAL A 283 10.96 -1.88 20.64
C VAL A 283 10.26 -0.54 20.38
N PRO A 284 10.79 0.62 20.78
CA PRO A 284 10.18 1.90 20.45
C PRO A 284 10.09 2.16 18.95
N THR A 285 11.11 1.77 18.17
CA THR A 285 11.11 1.89 16.71
C THR A 285 10.06 0.98 16.06
N LEU A 286 9.90 -0.24 16.56
CA LEU A 286 8.85 -1.15 16.09
C LEU A 286 7.45 -0.58 16.34
N VAL A 287 7.19 0.02 17.50
CA VAL A 287 5.93 0.71 17.81
C VAL A 287 5.71 1.92 16.89
N LEU A 288 6.76 2.71 16.64
CA LEU A 288 6.69 3.82 15.68
C LEU A 288 6.36 3.33 14.26
N LEU A 289 6.99 2.24 13.83
CA LEU A 289 6.68 1.62 12.53
C LEU A 289 5.25 1.09 12.47
N VAL A 290 4.72 0.48 13.53
CA VAL A 290 3.30 0.08 13.62
C VAL A 290 2.38 1.29 13.38
N ALA A 291 2.67 2.43 14.01
CA ALA A 291 1.89 3.65 13.80
C ALA A 291 2.00 4.17 12.36
N LEU A 292 3.20 4.13 11.75
CA LEU A 292 3.42 4.54 10.36
C LEU A 292 2.73 3.58 9.38
N MET A 293 2.81 2.26 9.59
CA MET A 293 2.14 1.24 8.76
C MET A 293 0.62 1.36 8.79
N PHE A 294 0.05 1.76 9.94
CA PHE A 294 -1.39 2.00 10.06
C PHE A 294 -1.87 3.16 9.20
N VAL A 295 -1.00 4.20 9.02
CA VAL A 295 -1.26 5.36 8.17
C VAL A 295 -0.76 5.10 6.75
N GLY A 296 -1.62 4.54 5.92
CA GLY A 296 -1.31 4.18 4.53
C GLY A 296 -1.15 5.39 3.59
N GLY A 297 -1.24 5.12 2.28
CA GLY A 297 -1.12 6.15 1.24
C GLY A 297 -2.38 6.98 1.02
N ALA A 298 -2.37 7.77 -0.06
CA ALA A 298 -3.51 8.59 -0.46
C ALA A 298 -4.66 7.75 -1.06
N PRO A 299 -5.89 8.27 -1.06
CA PRO A 299 -6.98 7.72 -1.87
C PRO A 299 -6.59 7.64 -3.34
N GLY A 300 -6.96 6.54 -4.02
CA GLY A 300 -6.60 6.33 -5.42
C GLY A 300 -5.10 6.17 -5.67
N SER A 301 -4.36 5.65 -4.68
CA SER A 301 -2.94 5.28 -4.79
C SER A 301 -2.77 3.77 -4.88
N THR A 302 -1.54 3.34 -5.16
CA THR A 302 -1.14 1.92 -5.12
C THR A 302 -1.12 1.35 -3.71
N ALA A 303 -0.97 2.20 -2.69
CA ALA A 303 -0.87 1.84 -1.29
C ALA A 303 -2.22 1.47 -0.65
N GLY A 304 -2.22 0.52 0.30
CA GLY A 304 -3.39 0.14 1.09
C GLY A 304 -3.53 0.89 2.42
N GLY A 305 -4.09 0.24 3.43
CA GLY A 305 -4.24 0.78 4.78
C GLY A 305 -5.24 1.93 4.92
N VAL A 306 -5.25 2.54 6.12
CA VAL A 306 -6.07 3.73 6.42
C VAL A 306 -5.50 4.92 5.67
N LYS A 307 -6.32 5.55 4.82
CA LYS A 307 -5.84 6.61 3.93
C LYS A 307 -5.37 7.84 4.71
N VAL A 308 -4.26 8.42 4.27
CA VAL A 308 -3.65 9.61 4.90
C VAL A 308 -4.64 10.77 5.03
N THR A 309 -5.58 10.91 4.08
CA THR A 309 -6.65 11.92 4.14
C THR A 309 -7.68 11.63 5.22
N THR A 310 -7.96 10.34 5.51
CA THR A 310 -8.82 9.91 6.61
C THR A 310 -8.21 10.32 7.95
N VAL A 311 -6.92 10.02 8.14
CA VAL A 311 -6.18 10.40 9.35
C VAL A 311 -6.12 11.93 9.50
N ALA A 312 -5.88 12.67 8.42
CA ALA A 312 -5.88 14.13 8.43
C ALA A 312 -7.25 14.72 8.81
N ALA A 313 -8.35 14.12 8.34
CA ALA A 313 -9.71 14.55 8.69
C ALA A 313 -10.03 14.26 10.16
N VAL A 314 -9.68 13.07 10.66
CA VAL A 314 -9.83 12.71 12.09
C VAL A 314 -9.02 13.66 12.97
N TRP A 315 -7.76 13.92 12.61
CA TRP A 315 -6.91 14.86 13.34
C TRP A 315 -7.48 16.28 13.35
N ALA A 316 -8.01 16.76 12.21
CA ALA A 316 -8.64 18.07 12.13
C ALA A 316 -9.87 18.16 13.04
N THR A 317 -10.66 17.08 13.13
CA THR A 317 -11.83 17.00 14.00
C THR A 317 -11.43 17.03 15.48
N VAL A 318 -10.45 16.20 15.87
CA VAL A 318 -9.92 16.19 17.23
C VAL A 318 -9.35 17.56 17.63
N ALA A 319 -8.57 18.18 16.73
CA ALA A 319 -7.99 19.49 16.97
C ALA A 319 -9.05 20.62 17.05
N ALA A 320 -10.14 20.54 16.28
CA ALA A 320 -11.25 21.47 16.35
C ALA A 320 -11.99 21.34 17.68
N THR A 321 -12.29 20.11 18.10
CA THR A 321 -12.94 19.83 19.40
C THR A 321 -12.08 20.29 20.58
N ALA A 322 -10.78 19.99 20.57
CA ALA A 322 -9.85 20.41 21.63
C ALA A 322 -9.69 21.94 21.74
N ARG A 323 -9.90 22.68 20.64
CA ARG A 323 -9.87 24.15 20.63
C ARG A 323 -11.23 24.79 20.92
N GLY A 324 -12.30 24.00 21.12
CA GLY A 324 -13.67 24.52 21.28
C GLY A 324 -14.23 25.14 20.00
N SER A 325 -13.60 24.91 18.83
CA SER A 325 -14.10 25.38 17.53
C SER A 325 -15.06 24.34 16.95
N GLY A 326 -16.28 24.74 16.59
CA GLY A 326 -17.31 23.80 16.13
C GLY A 326 -17.05 23.17 14.75
N ASP A 327 -16.06 23.66 14.00
CA ASP A 327 -15.82 23.26 12.62
C ASP A 327 -14.39 22.78 12.38
N PRO A 328 -14.19 21.55 11.87
CA PRO A 328 -12.88 21.08 11.45
C PRO A 328 -12.40 21.80 10.17
N VAL A 329 -11.19 22.38 10.22
CA VAL A 329 -10.64 23.18 9.13
C VAL A 329 -9.27 22.62 8.73
N LEU A 330 -9.06 22.39 7.42
CA LEU A 330 -7.75 22.10 6.82
C LEU A 330 -7.44 23.13 5.72
N PHE A 331 -6.26 23.72 5.75
CA PHE A 331 -5.81 24.74 4.75
C PHE A 331 -6.83 25.86 4.50
N ARG A 332 -7.44 26.38 5.57
CA ARG A 332 -8.48 27.43 5.53
C ARG A 332 -9.77 27.00 4.79
N ARG A 333 -10.02 25.70 4.71
CA ARG A 333 -11.24 25.13 4.16
C ARG A 333 -11.92 24.28 5.24
N ARG A 334 -13.22 24.56 5.47
CA ARG A 334 -14.06 23.77 6.36
C ARG A 334 -14.33 22.40 5.75
N LEU A 335 -14.22 21.35 6.54
CA LEU A 335 -14.64 20.01 6.16
C LEU A 335 -16.12 19.80 6.44
N ASP A 336 -16.78 19.07 5.55
CA ASP A 336 -18.17 18.68 5.75
C ASP A 336 -18.28 17.66 6.89
N ARG A 337 -19.35 17.76 7.70
CA ARG A 337 -19.63 16.86 8.83
C ARG A 337 -19.77 15.40 8.38
N ASP A 338 -20.50 15.16 7.28
CA ASP A 338 -20.63 13.81 6.71
C ASP A 338 -19.28 13.18 6.37
N LEU A 339 -18.32 13.99 5.92
CA LEU A 339 -16.95 13.52 5.59
C LEU A 339 -16.20 13.16 6.87
N THR A 340 -16.29 13.98 7.91
CA THR A 340 -15.60 13.75 9.19
C THR A 340 -16.16 12.55 9.94
N ASP A 341 -17.49 12.38 9.95
CA ASP A 341 -18.15 11.23 10.57
C ASP A 341 -17.76 9.91 9.88
N ARG A 342 -17.73 9.92 8.54
CA ARG A 342 -17.23 8.77 7.77
C ARG A 342 -15.75 8.50 8.01
N ALA A 343 -14.92 9.53 8.14
CA ALA A 343 -13.49 9.38 8.42
C ALA A 343 -13.28 8.76 9.81
N LEU A 344 -14.02 9.22 10.82
CA LEU A 344 -13.98 8.67 12.17
C LEU A 344 -14.45 7.21 12.18
N ALA A 345 -15.58 6.90 11.54
CA ALA A 345 -16.09 5.54 11.44
C ALA A 345 -15.07 4.60 10.77
N LEU A 346 -14.45 5.04 9.66
CA LEU A 346 -13.39 4.27 8.97
C LEU A 346 -12.20 3.99 9.87
N PHE A 347 -11.74 5.02 10.61
CA PHE A 347 -10.59 4.91 11.52
C PHE A 347 -10.87 3.91 12.65
N VAL A 348 -12.04 4.02 13.30
CA VAL A 348 -12.45 3.12 14.39
C VAL A 348 -12.63 1.69 13.89
N ILE A 349 -13.30 1.49 12.75
CA ILE A 349 -13.48 0.14 12.17
C ILE A 349 -12.11 -0.49 11.84
N ALA A 350 -11.19 0.27 11.26
CA ALA A 350 -9.85 -0.25 10.95
C ALA A 350 -9.09 -0.66 12.23
N LEU A 351 -9.19 0.13 13.30
CA LEU A 351 -8.59 -0.17 14.59
C LEU A 351 -9.19 -1.44 15.20
N VAL A 352 -10.52 -1.57 15.20
CA VAL A 352 -11.23 -2.75 15.73
C VAL A 352 -10.85 -4.01 14.93
N VAL A 353 -10.83 -3.93 13.60
CA VAL A 353 -10.43 -5.05 12.74
C VAL A 353 -8.97 -5.44 12.99
N MET A 354 -8.08 -4.47 13.15
CA MET A 354 -6.67 -4.72 13.48
C MET A 354 -6.54 -5.45 14.81
N LEU A 355 -7.18 -4.95 15.88
CA LEU A 355 -7.11 -5.58 17.21
C LEU A 355 -7.73 -6.98 17.22
N ALA A 356 -8.86 -7.16 16.53
CA ALA A 356 -9.49 -8.48 16.39
C ALA A 356 -8.59 -9.46 15.64
N ALA A 357 -7.91 -9.03 14.58
CA ALA A 357 -6.97 -9.87 13.85
C ALA A 357 -5.71 -10.19 14.67
N VAL A 358 -5.20 -9.25 15.48
CA VAL A 358 -4.09 -9.51 16.42
C VAL A 358 -4.50 -10.57 17.44
N MET A 359 -5.67 -10.41 18.06
CA MET A 359 -6.19 -11.40 19.02
C MET A 359 -6.35 -12.77 18.37
N ALA A 360 -6.91 -12.83 17.17
CA ALA A 360 -7.07 -14.08 16.43
C ALA A 360 -5.70 -14.73 16.13
N LEU A 361 -4.69 -13.95 15.72
CA LEU A 361 -3.35 -14.48 15.45
C LEU A 361 -2.70 -15.06 16.71
N LEU A 362 -2.83 -14.36 17.84
CA LEU A 362 -2.32 -14.83 19.14
C LEU A 362 -3.00 -16.13 19.60
N LEU A 363 -4.32 -16.26 19.36
CA LEU A 363 -5.06 -17.48 19.71
C LEU A 363 -4.70 -18.66 18.80
N LEU A 364 -4.39 -18.43 17.53
CA LEU A 364 -4.09 -19.47 16.55
C LEU A 364 -2.63 -19.94 16.62
N GLU A 365 -1.70 -19.02 16.83
CA GLU A 365 -0.26 -19.30 16.69
C GLU A 365 0.50 -19.12 18.02
N GLY A 366 -0.10 -18.49 19.01
CA GLY A 366 0.61 -18.09 20.23
C GLY A 366 1.60 -16.96 19.97
N GLY A 367 2.67 -16.92 20.75
CA GLY A 367 3.77 -15.98 20.56
C GLY A 367 3.60 -14.64 21.28
N GLY A 368 4.45 -13.68 20.93
CA GLY A 368 4.48 -12.36 21.58
C GLY A 368 3.49 -11.37 20.97
N PHE A 369 2.97 -10.48 21.81
CA PHE A 369 2.03 -9.44 21.38
C PHE A 369 2.61 -8.51 20.31
N LEU A 370 3.85 -8.01 20.48
CA LEU A 370 4.46 -7.08 19.55
C LEU A 370 4.72 -7.68 18.17
N PRO A 371 5.28 -8.89 18.01
CA PRO A 371 5.36 -9.57 16.73
C PRO A 371 4.00 -9.77 16.05
N ALA A 372 2.97 -10.17 16.80
CA ALA A 372 1.63 -10.34 16.25
C ALA A 372 1.03 -8.99 15.79
N LEU A 373 1.14 -7.94 16.60
CA LEU A 373 0.70 -6.59 16.27
C LEU A 373 1.40 -6.07 15.02
N PHE A 374 2.72 -6.23 14.95
CA PHE A 374 3.54 -5.79 13.81
C PHE A 374 3.13 -6.51 12.53
N GLN A 375 3.00 -7.83 12.59
CA GLN A 375 2.67 -8.68 11.45
C GLN A 375 1.26 -8.40 10.91
N VAL A 376 0.26 -8.29 11.80
CA VAL A 376 -1.13 -7.98 11.42
C VAL A 376 -1.24 -6.56 10.87
N THR A 377 -0.57 -5.58 11.50
CA THR A 377 -0.60 -4.20 11.01
C THR A 377 0.05 -4.09 9.64
N SER A 378 1.16 -4.80 9.42
CA SER A 378 1.83 -4.90 8.12
C SER A 378 0.92 -5.53 7.07
N ALA A 379 0.21 -6.61 7.40
CA ALA A 379 -0.73 -7.27 6.50
C ALA A 379 -1.94 -6.38 6.17
N LEU A 380 -2.59 -5.79 7.19
CA LEU A 380 -3.76 -4.92 7.03
C LEU A 380 -3.40 -3.58 6.37
N GLY A 381 -2.23 -3.03 6.69
CA GLY A 381 -1.67 -1.85 6.04
C GLY A 381 -1.21 -2.11 4.61
N THR A 382 -1.13 -3.39 4.21
CA THR A 382 -0.50 -3.85 2.95
C THR A 382 0.91 -3.28 2.78
N VAL A 383 1.73 -3.39 3.83
CA VAL A 383 3.09 -2.83 3.89
C VAL A 383 4.15 -3.84 3.48
N GLY A 384 4.13 -5.04 4.10
CA GLY A 384 5.08 -6.10 3.76
C GLY A 384 6.26 -6.24 4.71
N LEU A 385 6.48 -5.30 5.63
CA LEU A 385 7.51 -5.45 6.65
C LEU A 385 7.17 -6.58 7.61
N THR A 386 8.20 -7.30 8.05
CA THR A 386 8.03 -8.42 8.98
C THR A 386 9.23 -8.53 9.91
N MET A 387 9.00 -8.98 11.14
CA MET A 387 10.05 -9.28 12.11
C MET A 387 10.60 -10.69 11.94
N SER A 388 9.73 -11.69 11.72
CA SER A 388 10.12 -13.11 11.66
C SER A 388 9.62 -13.83 10.40
N GLY A 389 8.98 -13.11 9.49
CA GLY A 389 8.38 -13.68 8.27
C GLY A 389 7.15 -14.56 8.54
N PRO A 390 6.20 -14.63 7.60
CA PRO A 390 5.03 -15.49 7.72
C PRO A 390 5.35 -16.97 7.49
N ALA A 391 6.57 -17.31 7.06
CA ALA A 391 7.01 -18.69 6.83
C ALA A 391 6.98 -19.55 8.12
N GLY A 392 7.22 -18.93 9.27
CA GLY A 392 7.16 -19.60 10.57
C GLY A 392 5.76 -19.86 11.11
N LEU A 393 4.70 -19.29 10.48
CA LEU A 393 3.32 -19.46 10.90
C LEU A 393 2.69 -20.75 10.33
N GLY A 394 1.77 -21.33 11.09
CA GLY A 394 0.93 -22.41 10.63
C GLY A 394 -0.04 -21.99 9.50
N ALA A 395 -0.75 -22.96 8.93
CA ALA A 395 -1.73 -22.69 7.89
C ALA A 395 -2.85 -21.71 8.34
N PRO A 396 -3.40 -21.82 9.57
CA PRO A 396 -4.41 -20.87 10.05
C PRO A 396 -3.91 -19.43 10.12
N GLY A 397 -2.69 -19.21 10.64
CA GLY A 397 -2.09 -17.88 10.74
C GLY A 397 -1.82 -17.27 9.37
N ARG A 398 -1.31 -18.05 8.41
CA ARG A 398 -1.13 -17.59 7.01
C ARG A 398 -2.46 -17.21 6.36
N LEU A 399 -3.51 -17.98 6.55
CA LEU A 399 -4.85 -17.65 6.03
C LEU A 399 -5.41 -16.37 6.66
N LEU A 400 -5.24 -16.20 7.97
CA LEU A 400 -5.64 -14.98 8.67
C LEU A 400 -4.92 -13.73 8.10
N LEU A 401 -3.60 -13.84 7.90
CA LEU A 401 -2.83 -12.74 7.29
C LEU A 401 -3.26 -12.47 5.85
N ALA A 402 -3.55 -13.51 5.06
CA ALA A 402 -4.09 -13.37 3.71
C ALA A 402 -5.43 -12.62 3.70
N LEU A 403 -6.34 -12.93 4.63
CA LEU A 403 -7.59 -12.19 4.81
C LEU A 403 -7.36 -10.75 5.27
N ALA A 404 -6.39 -10.50 6.14
CA ALA A 404 -6.01 -9.16 6.57
C ALA A 404 -5.46 -8.32 5.39
N MET A 405 -4.58 -8.90 4.55
CA MET A 405 -4.10 -8.25 3.32
C MET A 405 -5.25 -7.87 2.38
N PHE A 406 -6.19 -8.80 2.17
CA PHE A 406 -7.36 -8.57 1.33
C PHE A 406 -8.26 -7.47 1.89
N ALA A 407 -8.54 -7.49 3.20
CA ALA A 407 -9.33 -6.46 3.89
C ALA A 407 -8.66 -5.07 3.80
N GLY A 408 -7.33 -5.01 3.96
CA GLY A 408 -6.55 -3.79 3.83
C GLY A 408 -6.58 -3.22 2.41
N ARG A 409 -6.52 -4.09 1.38
CA ARG A 409 -6.55 -3.67 -0.03
C ARG A 409 -7.92 -3.18 -0.48
N VAL A 410 -8.98 -3.90 -0.14
CA VAL A 410 -10.36 -3.54 -0.46
C VAL A 410 -10.81 -2.30 0.32
N GLY A 411 -10.30 -2.13 1.51
CA GLY A 411 -10.71 -1.16 2.50
C GLY A 411 -11.86 -1.68 3.38
N PRO A 412 -11.77 -1.49 4.71
CA PRO A 412 -12.70 -2.09 5.65
C PRO A 412 -14.16 -1.70 5.40
N LEU A 413 -14.44 -0.43 5.08
CA LEU A 413 -15.81 0.04 4.81
C LEU A 413 -16.38 -0.53 3.51
N THR A 414 -15.54 -0.66 2.46
CA THR A 414 -15.95 -1.27 1.19
C THR A 414 -16.31 -2.73 1.39
N LEU A 415 -15.56 -3.45 2.22
CA LEU A 415 -15.84 -4.82 2.59
C LEU A 415 -17.18 -4.93 3.34
N VAL A 416 -17.41 -4.08 4.34
CA VAL A 416 -18.68 -4.01 5.07
C VAL A 416 -19.86 -3.74 4.10
N PHE A 417 -19.73 -2.79 3.17
CA PHE A 417 -20.77 -2.51 2.17
C PHE A 417 -20.97 -3.62 1.14
N ALA A 418 -19.92 -4.39 0.81
CA ALA A 418 -20.04 -5.54 -0.07
C ALA A 418 -20.82 -6.69 0.60
N LEU A 419 -20.63 -6.88 1.90
CA LEU A 419 -21.28 -7.91 2.71
C LEU A 419 -22.68 -7.48 3.17
N ALA A 420 -22.89 -6.20 3.52
CA ALA A 420 -24.16 -5.69 3.96
C ALA A 420 -25.20 -5.71 2.83
N SER A 421 -26.25 -6.48 3.04
CA SER A 421 -27.41 -6.54 2.14
C SER A 421 -28.39 -5.41 2.47
N ARG A 422 -28.50 -4.40 1.59
CA ARG A 422 -29.47 -3.32 1.58
C ARG A 422 -29.31 -2.22 2.64
N ARG A 423 -29.04 -1.00 2.17
CA ARG A 423 -29.38 0.22 2.90
C ARG A 423 -30.91 0.27 3.09
N ARG A 424 -31.41 0.04 4.29
CA ARG A 424 -32.74 0.49 4.65
C ARG A 424 -32.71 2.02 4.75
N ARG A 425 -33.46 2.68 3.90
CA ARG A 425 -33.69 4.13 4.01
C ARG A 425 -34.53 4.32 5.29
N GLN A 426 -33.94 4.85 6.35
CA GLN A 426 -34.72 5.26 7.53
C GLN A 426 -35.60 6.43 7.12
N LEU A 427 -36.92 6.25 7.24
CA LEU A 427 -37.93 7.24 6.90
C LEU A 427 -38.35 8.07 8.12
N TYR A 428 -37.80 7.81 9.30
CA TYR A 428 -38.09 8.51 10.55
C TYR A 428 -36.77 8.79 11.29
N ARG A 429 -36.80 9.79 12.18
CA ARG A 429 -35.73 10.11 13.11
C ARG A 429 -36.23 9.87 14.53
N TYR A 430 -35.37 9.34 15.40
CA TYR A 430 -35.63 9.25 16.82
C TYR A 430 -35.49 10.63 17.47
N PRO A 431 -36.21 10.90 18.60
CA PRO A 431 -36.00 12.10 19.41
C PRO A 431 -34.53 12.22 19.85
N GLU A 432 -34.02 13.44 19.91
CA GLU A 432 -32.69 13.73 20.40
C GLU A 432 -32.72 13.78 21.93
N GLU A 433 -31.80 13.07 22.58
CA GLU A 433 -31.59 13.11 24.03
C GLU A 433 -30.09 13.38 24.30
N ARG A 434 -29.83 14.10 25.40
CA ARG A 434 -28.47 14.47 25.80
C ARG A 434 -27.86 13.36 26.66
N LEU A 435 -26.72 12.82 26.25
CA LEU A 435 -25.88 11.91 27.02
C LEU A 435 -24.70 12.69 27.56
N PRO A 436 -24.41 12.66 28.89
CA PRO A 436 -23.15 13.20 29.41
C PRO A 436 -21.95 12.45 28.83
N ILE A 437 -21.01 13.19 28.24
CA ILE A 437 -19.73 12.65 27.76
C ILE A 437 -18.67 13.29 28.64
N GLY A 438 -17.79 12.46 29.26
CA GLY A 438 -16.75 12.87 30.19
C GLY A 438 -15.66 13.74 29.59
#